data_d546477e9148c103948ae5ddd8e5a85b
#
_entry.id   d546477e9148c103948ae5ddd8e5a85b
#
_cell.length_a   1.000
_cell.length_b   1.000
_cell.length_c   1.000
_cell.angle_alpha   90.00
_cell.angle_beta   90.00
_cell.angle_gamma   90.00
#
_symmetry.space_group_name_H-M   'P 1'
#
loop_
_entity.id
_entity.type
_entity.pdbx_description
1 polymer ?
#
loop_
_entity_poly.entity_id
_entity_poly.type
_entity_poly.pdbx_seq_one_letter_code
_entity_poly.pdbx_strand_id
1 'polypeptide(L)'
;MSELCSVPRVSERFAQSNALDEDIARLKYVSGKREEALRRLGIRTVGDLLLHIPHRYLDFTRSWSIEMAPIGTVCTIIATVDRIVQKQPRPRMQVTEVSLVDEAGVLQVAFFRQPWIAQQLKQGDRLAVMGKVEFAYGFKQMASPHFEKLEDGRAAGTILPVHYVSDGVSQAWMRRIVSGALEVVGNPFDPIPAPLRAKRKLMSNARALRSIHFPSSMAERDIARRRLAYEECLYLQLALRLRNDGGLVDVVPYAHTAGEHLGALKQALPFSLSDEQEAAFQDILHDMCDGGRVMNRLLLGDVGTGKTAVAACALAVAADSGTQACVMAPTGVLARQYADKTGPLLSQAGMSWALLTGATPAAERERIHAQLESGELDVLFGTHAVLSDNVAFKHLSLVVIDEQHRFGVGPVSYTHLRAHETRRHL
;
A
#
# COMPACT_ATOMS: atom_id res chain seq x y z
N MET A 1 -7.01 50.72 -11.16
CA MET A 1 -8.19 49.89 -10.90
C MET A 1 -7.77 48.46 -11.14
N SER A 2 -7.61 47.73 -10.05
CA SER A 2 -7.07 46.37 -10.03
C SER A 2 -8.15 45.40 -10.43
N GLU A 3 -7.94 44.67 -11.52
CA GLU A 3 -8.67 43.43 -11.78
C GLU A 3 -8.30 42.43 -10.71
N LEU A 4 -9.14 42.30 -9.71
CA LEU A 4 -9.11 41.20 -8.76
C LEU A 4 -9.31 39.91 -9.54
N CYS A 5 -8.25 39.13 -9.62
CA CYS A 5 -8.26 37.76 -10.10
C CYS A 5 -9.42 37.01 -9.40
N SER A 6 -10.51 36.77 -10.10
CA SER A 6 -11.68 36.10 -9.57
C SER A 6 -11.29 34.67 -9.17
N VAL A 7 -11.29 34.40 -7.88
CA VAL A 7 -11.17 33.04 -7.35
C VAL A 7 -12.34 32.23 -7.91
N PRO A 8 -12.14 31.13 -8.65
CA PRO A 8 -13.22 30.33 -9.18
C PRO A 8 -14.19 29.94 -8.06
N ARG A 9 -15.48 30.08 -8.31
CA ARG A 9 -16.52 29.71 -7.34
C ARG A 9 -16.39 28.24 -6.97
N VAL A 10 -16.70 27.90 -5.72
CA VAL A 10 -16.63 26.51 -5.20
C VAL A 10 -17.39 25.55 -6.10
N SER A 11 -18.50 25.97 -6.71
CA SER A 11 -19.30 25.20 -7.67
C SER A 11 -18.54 24.79 -8.95
N GLU A 12 -17.62 25.63 -9.47
CA GLU A 12 -16.84 25.31 -10.66
C GLU A 12 -15.71 24.30 -10.34
N ARG A 13 -15.18 24.35 -9.11
CA ARG A 13 -14.20 23.37 -8.64
C ARG A 13 -14.81 21.98 -8.43
N PHE A 14 -16.06 21.92 -7.95
CA PHE A 14 -16.80 20.66 -7.81
C PHE A 14 -17.20 20.07 -9.17
N ALA A 15 -17.58 20.90 -10.14
CA ALA A 15 -17.91 20.43 -11.48
C ALA A 15 -16.72 19.76 -12.20
N GLN A 16 -15.48 20.23 -11.95
CA GLN A 16 -14.27 19.61 -12.50
C GLN A 16 -13.89 18.29 -11.81
N SER A 17 -14.23 18.10 -10.54
CA SER A 17 -14.07 16.81 -9.87
C SER A 17 -15.07 15.76 -10.35
N ASN A 18 -16.26 16.18 -10.78
CA ASN A 18 -17.28 15.28 -11.28
C ASN A 18 -16.88 14.54 -12.56
N ALA A 19 -15.99 15.10 -13.38
CA ALA A 19 -15.52 14.41 -14.59
C ALA A 19 -14.71 13.14 -14.30
N LEU A 20 -14.01 13.07 -13.17
CA LEU A 20 -13.31 11.87 -12.73
C LEU A 20 -14.26 10.81 -12.15
N ASP A 21 -15.38 11.24 -11.55
CA ASP A 21 -16.39 10.37 -10.94
C ASP A 21 -17.43 9.88 -11.97
N GLU A 22 -17.38 10.37 -13.20
CA GLU A 22 -18.28 9.93 -14.27
C GLU A 22 -18.08 8.44 -14.60
N ASP A 23 -19.19 7.76 -14.92
CA ASP A 23 -19.15 6.37 -15.35
C ASP A 23 -18.37 6.23 -16.66
N ILE A 24 -17.52 5.22 -16.74
CA ILE A 24 -16.64 4.94 -17.87
C ILE A 24 -17.41 4.73 -19.19
N ALA A 25 -18.68 4.29 -19.14
CA ALA A 25 -19.52 4.09 -20.30
C ALA A 25 -19.79 5.40 -21.09
N ARG A 26 -19.59 6.57 -20.47
CA ARG A 26 -19.68 7.86 -21.14
C ARG A 26 -18.52 8.20 -22.07
N LEU A 27 -17.40 7.49 -21.91
CA LEU A 27 -16.23 7.71 -22.73
C LEU A 27 -16.44 7.20 -24.17
N LYS A 28 -15.94 7.96 -25.13
CA LYS A 28 -15.89 7.52 -26.53
C LYS A 28 -15.15 6.19 -26.63
N TYR A 29 -15.68 5.28 -27.43
CA TYR A 29 -15.13 3.92 -27.66
C TYR A 29 -15.33 2.92 -26.50
N VAL A 30 -16.00 3.29 -25.42
CA VAL A 30 -16.37 2.37 -24.32
C VAL A 30 -17.83 1.95 -24.50
N SER A 31 -18.05 0.73 -24.97
CA SER A 31 -19.37 0.11 -25.11
C SER A 31 -19.27 -1.40 -25.28
N GLY A 32 -20.32 -2.11 -24.90
CA GLY A 32 -20.43 -3.56 -25.07
C GLY A 32 -19.24 -4.34 -24.48
N LYS A 33 -18.62 -5.19 -25.28
CA LYS A 33 -17.49 -6.05 -24.80
C LYS A 33 -16.32 -5.27 -24.17
N ARG A 34 -16.07 -4.04 -24.62
CA ARG A 34 -14.98 -3.22 -24.03
C ARG A 34 -15.34 -2.70 -22.66
N GLU A 35 -16.57 -2.26 -22.47
CA GLU A 35 -17.07 -1.85 -21.16
C GLU A 35 -17.00 -2.99 -20.15
N GLU A 36 -17.51 -4.17 -20.53
CA GLU A 36 -17.43 -5.37 -19.69
C GLU A 36 -15.98 -5.73 -19.34
N ALA A 37 -15.06 -5.62 -20.31
CA ALA A 37 -13.66 -5.89 -20.10
C ALA A 37 -13.00 -4.92 -19.12
N LEU A 38 -13.33 -3.63 -19.18
CA LEU A 38 -12.85 -2.61 -18.24
C LEU A 38 -13.43 -2.82 -16.85
N ARG A 39 -14.74 -3.13 -16.75
CA ARG A 39 -15.39 -3.42 -15.46
C ARG A 39 -14.81 -4.67 -14.78
N ARG A 40 -14.40 -5.70 -15.55
CA ARG A 40 -13.67 -6.87 -15.00
C ARG A 40 -12.32 -6.51 -14.40
N LEU A 41 -11.67 -5.46 -14.89
CA LEU A 41 -10.42 -4.91 -14.31
C LEU A 41 -10.68 -4.00 -13.09
N GLY A 42 -11.93 -3.87 -12.65
CA GLY A 42 -12.30 -2.98 -11.54
C GLY A 42 -12.46 -1.51 -11.93
N ILE A 43 -12.35 -1.19 -13.24
CA ILE A 43 -12.43 0.17 -13.77
C ILE A 43 -13.91 0.50 -14.01
N ARG A 44 -14.48 1.40 -13.21
CA ARG A 44 -15.89 1.80 -13.28
C ARG A 44 -16.06 3.28 -13.62
N THR A 45 -15.13 4.12 -13.17
CA THR A 45 -15.14 5.56 -13.38
C THR A 45 -14.00 6.00 -14.30
N VAL A 46 -14.08 7.22 -14.79
CA VAL A 46 -12.99 7.86 -15.54
C VAL A 46 -11.75 7.99 -14.65
N GLY A 47 -11.92 8.27 -13.36
CA GLY A 47 -10.84 8.33 -12.38
C GLY A 47 -10.14 6.97 -12.21
N ASP A 48 -10.91 5.86 -12.10
CA ASP A 48 -10.32 4.51 -12.03
C ASP A 48 -9.46 4.22 -13.26
N LEU A 49 -9.93 4.63 -14.44
CA LEU A 49 -9.18 4.45 -15.67
C LEU A 49 -7.86 5.23 -15.68
N LEU A 50 -7.87 6.49 -15.25
CA LEU A 50 -6.67 7.33 -15.20
C LEU A 50 -5.72 6.95 -14.07
N LEU A 51 -6.18 6.22 -13.07
CA LEU A 51 -5.36 5.60 -12.02
C LEU A 51 -4.96 4.16 -12.34
N HIS A 52 -5.47 3.58 -13.44
CA HIS A 52 -5.01 2.30 -13.96
C HIS A 52 -3.65 2.46 -14.66
N ILE A 53 -2.61 2.66 -13.85
CA ILE A 53 -1.26 3.01 -14.27
C ILE A 53 -0.65 1.89 -15.12
N PRO A 54 0.07 2.23 -16.21
CA PRO A 54 0.82 1.24 -17.00
C PRO A 54 1.82 0.47 -16.11
N HIS A 55 1.82 -0.85 -16.21
CA HIS A 55 2.79 -1.68 -15.49
C HIS A 55 4.17 -1.68 -16.13
N ARG A 56 4.25 -1.31 -17.43
CA ARG A 56 5.49 -1.24 -18.20
C ARG A 56 5.37 -0.21 -19.31
N TYR A 57 6.52 0.21 -19.82
CA TYR A 57 6.65 1.11 -20.96
C TYR A 57 7.58 0.50 -21.99
N LEU A 58 7.24 0.67 -23.26
CA LEU A 58 8.08 0.34 -24.41
C LEU A 58 8.68 1.65 -24.92
N ASP A 59 9.98 1.79 -24.72
CA ASP A 59 10.70 3.01 -25.11
C ASP A 59 11.25 2.85 -26.54
N PHE A 60 10.61 3.51 -27.47
CA PHE A 60 11.03 3.58 -28.87
C PHE A 60 11.75 4.89 -29.22
N THR A 61 12.13 5.69 -28.20
CA THR A 61 12.88 6.94 -28.42
C THR A 61 14.32 6.66 -28.87
N ARG A 62 14.84 5.48 -28.52
CA ARG A 62 16.17 5.01 -28.90
C ARG A 62 16.04 3.66 -29.60
N SER A 63 16.03 3.65 -30.91
CA SER A 63 16.11 2.42 -31.70
C SER A 63 17.52 2.20 -32.20
N TRP A 64 17.89 0.91 -32.24
CA TRP A 64 19.14 0.46 -32.84
C TRP A 64 18.88 -0.10 -34.24
N SER A 65 19.81 0.08 -35.15
CA SER A 65 19.82 -0.75 -36.36
C SER A 65 20.17 -2.20 -35.99
N ILE A 66 19.73 -3.15 -36.82
CA ILE A 66 19.98 -4.57 -36.55
C ILE A 66 21.50 -4.82 -36.40
N GLU A 67 22.31 -4.20 -37.26
CA GLU A 67 23.77 -4.37 -37.22
C GLU A 67 24.40 -3.85 -35.94
N MET A 68 23.98 -2.66 -35.46
CA MET A 68 24.57 -2.01 -34.30
C MET A 68 23.96 -2.47 -32.96
N ALA A 69 22.89 -3.24 -32.97
CA ALA A 69 22.23 -3.68 -31.74
C ALA A 69 23.17 -4.55 -30.90
N PRO A 70 23.44 -4.17 -29.63
CA PRO A 70 24.40 -4.85 -28.78
C PRO A 70 23.87 -6.22 -28.33
N ILE A 71 24.72 -7.25 -28.49
CA ILE A 71 24.41 -8.62 -28.10
C ILE A 71 24.37 -8.71 -26.56
N GLY A 72 23.41 -9.49 -26.03
CA GLY A 72 23.26 -9.73 -24.58
C GLY A 72 22.44 -8.66 -23.87
N THR A 73 22.05 -7.57 -24.53
CA THR A 73 21.28 -6.48 -23.93
C THR A 73 19.85 -6.40 -24.46
N VAL A 74 18.97 -5.81 -23.66
CA VAL A 74 17.60 -5.51 -24.09
C VAL A 74 17.62 -4.19 -24.86
N CYS A 75 17.23 -4.23 -26.12
CA CYS A 75 17.16 -3.04 -26.95
C CYS A 75 15.91 -3.06 -27.86
N THR A 76 15.61 -1.89 -28.40
CA THR A 76 14.54 -1.69 -29.36
C THR A 76 15.11 -1.65 -30.78
N ILE A 77 14.51 -2.41 -31.68
CA ILE A 77 14.83 -2.42 -33.11
C ILE A 77 13.55 -2.13 -33.88
N ILE A 78 13.62 -1.24 -34.88
CA ILE A 78 12.52 -0.96 -35.80
C ILE A 78 12.91 -1.56 -37.13
N ALA A 79 12.12 -2.50 -37.62
CA ALA A 79 12.41 -3.21 -38.85
C ALA A 79 11.11 -3.65 -39.59
N THR A 80 11.25 -4.07 -40.83
CA THR A 80 10.13 -4.51 -41.64
C THR A 80 10.05 -6.04 -41.68
N VAL A 81 8.83 -6.57 -41.64
CA VAL A 81 8.59 -8.01 -41.78
C VAL A 81 8.91 -8.43 -43.24
N ASP A 82 9.91 -9.25 -43.36
CA ASP A 82 10.28 -9.88 -44.65
C ASP A 82 9.57 -11.22 -44.82
N ARG A 83 9.63 -12.08 -43.78
CA ARG A 83 9.09 -13.46 -43.86
C ARG A 83 8.49 -13.92 -42.55
N ILE A 84 7.39 -14.69 -42.65
CA ILE A 84 6.74 -15.32 -41.50
C ILE A 84 6.66 -16.84 -41.79
N VAL A 85 7.16 -17.64 -40.84
CA VAL A 85 7.16 -19.09 -40.95
C VAL A 85 6.63 -19.71 -39.65
N GLN A 86 5.65 -20.57 -39.76
CA GLN A 86 5.19 -21.40 -38.64
C GLN A 86 5.89 -22.74 -38.66
N LYS A 87 6.49 -23.14 -37.56
CA LYS A 87 7.17 -24.42 -37.36
C LYS A 87 6.58 -25.15 -36.15
N GLN A 88 6.57 -26.47 -36.22
CA GLN A 88 6.20 -27.32 -35.11
C GLN A 88 7.33 -28.30 -34.81
N PRO A 89 8.43 -27.85 -34.14
CA PRO A 89 9.60 -28.69 -33.93
C PRO A 89 9.34 -29.89 -32.99
N ARG A 90 8.29 -29.85 -32.17
CA ARG A 90 7.86 -30.96 -31.29
C ARG A 90 6.34 -30.98 -31.17
N PRO A 91 5.71 -32.16 -30.85
CA PRO A 91 4.31 -32.21 -30.50
C PRO A 91 3.97 -31.22 -29.39
N ARG A 92 2.98 -30.34 -29.57
CA ARG A 92 2.55 -29.27 -28.67
C ARG A 92 3.47 -28.03 -28.60
N MET A 93 4.53 -27.93 -29.40
CA MET A 93 5.40 -26.76 -29.44
C MET A 93 5.29 -26.07 -30.80
N GLN A 94 4.43 -25.03 -30.87
CA GLN A 94 4.32 -24.19 -32.04
C GLN A 94 5.25 -22.97 -31.89
N VAL A 95 6.00 -22.68 -32.93
CA VAL A 95 6.91 -21.52 -33.00
C VAL A 95 6.58 -20.74 -34.26
N THR A 96 6.29 -19.45 -34.09
CA THR A 96 6.18 -18.51 -35.22
C THR A 96 7.49 -17.77 -35.36
N GLU A 97 8.23 -18.03 -36.39
CA GLU A 97 9.46 -17.30 -36.72
C GLU A 97 9.13 -16.17 -37.67
N VAL A 98 9.62 -14.98 -37.35
CA VAL A 98 9.47 -13.78 -38.16
C VAL A 98 10.85 -13.23 -38.47
N SER A 99 11.17 -13.13 -39.75
CA SER A 99 12.38 -12.46 -40.22
C SER A 99 12.07 -10.99 -40.40
N LEU A 100 12.80 -10.15 -39.69
CA LEU A 100 12.72 -8.70 -39.77
C LEU A 100 13.98 -8.17 -40.45
N VAL A 101 13.81 -7.20 -41.37
CA VAL A 101 14.90 -6.56 -42.10
C VAL A 101 14.88 -5.05 -41.92
N ASP A 102 16.06 -4.47 -41.79
CA ASP A 102 16.31 -3.03 -41.98
C ASP A 102 17.39 -2.82 -43.06
N GLU A 103 17.84 -1.60 -43.23
CA GLU A 103 18.90 -1.27 -44.20
C GLU A 103 20.24 -1.93 -43.88
N ALA A 104 20.44 -2.40 -42.63
CA ALA A 104 21.73 -2.82 -42.10
C ALA A 104 21.80 -4.35 -41.81
N GLY A 105 20.68 -5.10 -41.82
CA GLY A 105 20.74 -6.51 -41.56
C GLY A 105 19.43 -7.23 -41.41
N VAL A 106 19.53 -8.49 -40.90
CA VAL A 106 18.38 -9.36 -40.64
C VAL A 106 18.34 -9.75 -39.16
N LEU A 107 17.16 -9.62 -38.56
CA LEU A 107 16.85 -10.07 -37.19
C LEU A 107 15.86 -11.23 -37.26
N GLN A 108 16.19 -12.34 -36.66
CA GLN A 108 15.27 -13.47 -36.50
C GLN A 108 14.52 -13.36 -35.17
N VAL A 109 13.20 -13.36 -35.25
CA VAL A 109 12.34 -13.26 -34.06
C VAL A 109 11.54 -14.54 -33.93
N ALA A 110 11.62 -15.21 -32.78
CA ALA A 110 10.88 -16.45 -32.51
C ALA A 110 9.82 -16.22 -31.43
N PHE A 111 8.55 -16.47 -31.74
CA PHE A 111 7.43 -16.43 -30.80
C PHE A 111 7.00 -17.85 -30.45
N PHE A 112 7.13 -18.21 -29.19
CA PHE A 112 6.80 -19.55 -28.69
C PHE A 112 5.37 -19.61 -28.21
N ARG A 113 4.61 -20.64 -28.63
CA ARG A 113 3.20 -20.88 -28.26
C ARG A 113 2.26 -19.71 -28.59
N GLN A 114 2.57 -18.94 -29.63
CA GLN A 114 1.80 -17.77 -30.04
C GLN A 114 1.43 -17.86 -31.55
N PRO A 115 0.61 -18.85 -31.98
CA PRO A 115 0.28 -19.04 -33.40
C PRO A 115 -0.51 -17.88 -34.00
N TRP A 116 -1.24 -17.12 -33.16
CA TRP A 116 -2.03 -15.97 -33.61
C TRP A 116 -1.19 -14.82 -34.18
N ILE A 117 0.11 -14.77 -33.88
CA ILE A 117 1.01 -13.75 -34.42
C ILE A 117 1.10 -13.82 -35.93
N ALA A 118 1.13 -15.04 -36.50
CA ALA A 118 1.14 -15.21 -37.94
C ALA A 118 -0.13 -14.68 -38.64
N GLN A 119 -1.24 -14.57 -37.90
CA GLN A 119 -2.48 -13.99 -38.43
C GLN A 119 -2.52 -12.46 -38.26
N GLN A 120 -1.78 -11.92 -37.32
CA GLN A 120 -1.73 -10.48 -37.05
C GLN A 120 -0.72 -9.73 -37.91
N LEU A 121 0.34 -10.42 -38.34
CA LEU A 121 1.44 -9.83 -39.10
C LEU A 121 1.35 -10.19 -40.58
N LYS A 122 1.79 -9.28 -41.42
CA LYS A 122 1.91 -9.48 -42.87
C LYS A 122 3.31 -9.06 -43.32
N GLN A 123 3.78 -9.67 -44.40
CA GLN A 123 4.99 -9.20 -45.08
C GLN A 123 4.84 -7.74 -45.46
N GLY A 124 5.87 -6.93 -45.23
CA GLY A 124 5.84 -5.48 -45.43
C GLY A 124 5.38 -4.70 -44.18
N ASP A 125 4.83 -5.33 -43.14
CA ASP A 125 4.48 -4.63 -41.91
C ASP A 125 5.75 -4.10 -41.23
N ARG A 126 5.71 -2.84 -40.81
CA ARG A 126 6.79 -2.22 -40.03
C ARG A 126 6.55 -2.46 -38.55
N LEU A 127 7.51 -3.09 -37.87
CA LEU A 127 7.42 -3.42 -36.46
C LEU A 127 8.49 -2.73 -35.63
N ALA A 128 8.13 -2.30 -34.43
CA ALA A 128 9.07 -2.04 -33.37
C ALA A 128 9.10 -3.26 -32.46
N VAL A 129 10.28 -3.87 -32.27
CA VAL A 129 10.47 -5.01 -31.42
C VAL A 129 11.44 -4.66 -30.28
N MET A 130 11.11 -5.06 -29.06
CA MET A 130 11.94 -4.84 -27.88
C MET A 130 12.18 -6.16 -27.18
N GLY A 131 13.44 -6.54 -27.08
CA GLY A 131 13.85 -7.78 -26.46
C GLY A 131 15.36 -7.88 -26.27
N LYS A 132 15.80 -8.95 -25.65
CA LYS A 132 17.23 -9.26 -25.52
C LYS A 132 17.74 -9.76 -26.87
N VAL A 133 18.79 -9.13 -27.38
CA VAL A 133 19.46 -9.54 -28.61
C VAL A 133 20.43 -10.67 -28.28
N GLU A 134 20.30 -11.77 -28.96
CA GLU A 134 21.23 -12.90 -28.91
C GLU A 134 21.82 -13.15 -30.29
N PHE A 135 22.96 -13.83 -30.37
CA PHE A 135 23.56 -14.21 -31.65
C PHE A 135 23.64 -15.74 -31.72
N ALA A 136 22.97 -16.33 -32.68
CA ALA A 136 23.04 -17.76 -32.91
C ALA A 136 22.79 -18.06 -34.41
N TYR A 137 23.38 -19.14 -34.91
CA TYR A 137 23.24 -19.60 -36.29
C TYR A 137 23.56 -18.55 -37.37
N GLY A 138 24.49 -17.63 -37.05
CA GLY A 138 24.91 -16.58 -37.99
C GLY A 138 24.02 -15.34 -38.05
N PHE A 139 22.96 -15.27 -37.23
CA PHE A 139 22.02 -14.15 -37.19
C PHE A 139 21.83 -13.61 -35.77
N LYS A 140 21.49 -12.32 -35.67
CA LYS A 140 20.93 -11.76 -34.45
C LYS A 140 19.52 -12.26 -34.27
N GLN A 141 19.17 -12.62 -33.04
CA GLN A 141 17.89 -13.22 -32.69
C GLN A 141 17.27 -12.55 -31.47
N MET A 142 15.92 -12.58 -31.41
CA MET A 142 15.17 -12.28 -30.20
C MET A 142 14.13 -13.37 -29.93
N ALA A 143 14.08 -13.85 -28.70
CA ALA A 143 13.09 -14.82 -28.23
C ALA A 143 11.90 -14.12 -27.56
N SER A 144 10.70 -14.29 -28.12
CA SER A 144 9.44 -13.70 -27.65
C SER A 144 9.55 -12.22 -27.24
N PRO A 145 10.07 -11.34 -28.13
CA PRO A 145 10.14 -9.93 -27.82
C PRO A 145 8.75 -9.32 -27.71
N HIS A 146 8.67 -8.17 -27.06
CA HIS A 146 7.50 -7.32 -27.20
C HIS A 146 7.56 -6.65 -28.56
N PHE A 147 6.43 -6.61 -29.25
CA PHE A 147 6.34 -5.93 -30.53
C PHE A 147 5.12 -5.04 -30.60
N GLU A 148 5.23 -4.01 -31.41
CA GLU A 148 4.14 -3.12 -31.79
C GLU A 148 4.18 -2.93 -33.30
N LYS A 149 3.03 -3.06 -33.96
CA LYS A 149 2.90 -2.75 -35.37
C LYS A 149 2.81 -1.24 -35.53
N LEU A 150 3.71 -0.68 -36.32
CA LEU A 150 3.77 0.75 -36.56
C LEU A 150 2.83 1.11 -37.72
N GLU A 151 1.73 1.78 -37.36
CA GLU A 151 0.86 2.40 -38.40
C GLU A 151 1.44 3.78 -38.74
N ASP A 152 1.79 3.98 -40.03
CA ASP A 152 2.17 5.28 -40.62
C ASP A 152 3.15 6.16 -39.81
N GLY A 153 4.28 5.60 -39.39
CA GLY A 153 5.41 6.36 -38.86
C GLY A 153 5.25 6.99 -37.47
N ARG A 154 4.12 6.78 -36.78
CA ARG A 154 3.80 7.47 -35.53
C ARG A 154 4.47 6.92 -34.26
N ALA A 155 5.05 5.74 -34.25
CA ALA A 155 5.63 5.18 -33.07
C ALA A 155 7.16 5.33 -32.92
N ALA A 156 7.85 5.73 -34.00
CA ALA A 156 9.28 6.03 -33.91
C ALA A 156 9.48 7.29 -33.06
N GLY A 157 10.29 7.15 -32.00
CA GLY A 157 10.56 8.25 -31.07
C GLY A 157 9.54 8.46 -29.95
N THR A 158 8.64 7.49 -29.70
CA THR A 158 7.63 7.59 -28.64
C THR A 158 7.82 6.52 -27.56
N ILE A 159 7.29 6.79 -26.37
CA ILE A 159 7.20 5.82 -25.29
C ILE A 159 5.75 5.32 -25.21
N LEU A 160 5.54 4.03 -25.44
CA LEU A 160 4.21 3.43 -25.43
C LEU A 160 3.91 2.77 -24.08
N PRO A 161 2.80 3.15 -23.42
CA PRO A 161 2.37 2.50 -22.18
C PRO A 161 1.80 1.10 -22.46
N VAL A 162 2.09 0.16 -21.56
CA VAL A 162 1.51 -1.18 -21.53
C VAL A 162 0.71 -1.32 -20.25
N HIS A 163 -0.61 -1.43 -20.39
CA HIS A 163 -1.53 -1.60 -19.28
C HIS A 163 -1.88 -3.07 -19.05
N TYR A 164 -2.36 -3.41 -17.88
CA TYR A 164 -3.10 -4.65 -17.73
C TYR A 164 -4.40 -4.55 -18.50
N VAL A 165 -4.69 -5.56 -19.31
CA VAL A 165 -5.90 -5.64 -20.12
C VAL A 165 -6.58 -6.98 -19.90
N SER A 166 -7.89 -7.05 -20.18
CA SER A 166 -8.67 -8.28 -20.17
C SER A 166 -9.21 -8.57 -21.57
N ASP A 167 -9.70 -9.80 -21.77
CA ASP A 167 -10.32 -10.18 -23.04
C ASP A 167 -11.42 -9.20 -23.44
N GLY A 168 -11.30 -8.64 -24.65
CA GLY A 168 -12.22 -7.63 -25.21
C GLY A 168 -11.61 -6.23 -25.36
N VAL A 169 -10.43 -5.96 -24.75
CA VAL A 169 -9.71 -4.70 -24.93
C VAL A 169 -8.24 -4.98 -25.27
N SER A 170 -7.79 -4.52 -26.45
CA SER A 170 -6.37 -4.56 -26.82
C SER A 170 -5.60 -3.39 -26.24
N GLN A 171 -4.25 -3.47 -26.23
CA GLN A 171 -3.37 -2.36 -25.80
C GLN A 171 -3.63 -1.08 -26.60
N ALA A 172 -3.84 -1.19 -27.91
CA ALA A 172 -4.13 -0.04 -28.76
C ALA A 172 -5.47 0.63 -28.37
N TRP A 173 -6.50 -0.17 -28.08
CA TRP A 173 -7.77 0.36 -27.61
C TRP A 173 -7.65 0.97 -26.21
N MET A 174 -6.93 0.34 -25.27
CA MET A 174 -6.69 0.91 -23.95
C MET A 174 -6.04 2.30 -24.07
N ARG A 175 -4.96 2.43 -24.84
CA ARG A 175 -4.31 3.73 -25.09
C ARG A 175 -5.26 4.78 -25.67
N ARG A 176 -6.11 4.39 -26.62
CA ARG A 176 -7.09 5.30 -27.24
C ARG A 176 -8.17 5.76 -26.25
N ILE A 177 -8.67 4.85 -25.41
CA ILE A 177 -9.66 5.16 -24.39
C ILE A 177 -9.05 6.08 -23.31
N VAL A 178 -7.84 5.79 -22.84
CA VAL A 178 -7.11 6.64 -21.89
C VAL A 178 -6.85 8.04 -22.46
N SER A 179 -6.45 8.15 -23.75
CA SER A 179 -6.27 9.45 -24.39
C SER A 179 -7.56 10.25 -24.41
N GLY A 180 -8.69 9.60 -24.79
CA GLY A 180 -10.00 10.25 -24.77
C GLY A 180 -10.44 10.67 -23.37
N ALA A 181 -10.14 9.88 -22.35
CA ALA A 181 -10.40 10.22 -20.94
C ALA A 181 -9.61 11.47 -20.50
N LEU A 182 -8.33 11.56 -20.87
CA LEU A 182 -7.49 12.73 -20.57
C LEU A 182 -7.99 14.01 -21.26
N GLU A 183 -8.59 13.89 -22.46
CA GLU A 183 -9.20 15.01 -23.16
C GLU A 183 -10.47 15.48 -22.44
N VAL A 184 -11.32 14.55 -22.02
CA VAL A 184 -12.58 14.84 -21.29
C VAL A 184 -12.30 15.50 -19.95
N VAL A 185 -11.34 14.97 -19.20
CA VAL A 185 -10.99 15.49 -17.86
C VAL A 185 -10.24 16.83 -17.94
N GLY A 186 -9.45 17.04 -19.00
CA GLY A 186 -8.72 18.29 -19.21
C GLY A 186 -7.74 18.64 -18.09
N ASN A 187 -8.06 19.65 -17.30
CA ASN A 187 -7.29 20.10 -16.14
C ASN A 187 -8.08 19.82 -14.84
N PRO A 188 -7.97 18.63 -14.27
CA PRO A 188 -8.67 18.29 -13.04
C PRO A 188 -8.14 19.13 -11.86
N PHE A 189 -8.97 19.28 -10.86
CA PHE A 189 -8.58 19.93 -9.61
C PHE A 189 -7.32 19.26 -9.03
N ASP A 190 -6.38 20.10 -8.59
CA ASP A 190 -5.18 19.62 -7.92
C ASP A 190 -5.36 19.72 -6.39
N PRO A 191 -5.49 18.59 -5.70
CA PRO A 191 -5.75 18.59 -4.26
C PRO A 191 -4.54 19.03 -3.43
N ILE A 192 -3.33 18.99 -4.02
CA ILE A 192 -2.12 19.43 -3.31
C ILE A 192 -1.92 20.93 -3.53
N PRO A 193 -1.95 21.77 -2.46
CA PRO A 193 -1.76 23.21 -2.56
C PRO A 193 -0.46 23.59 -3.28
N ALA A 194 -0.50 24.64 -4.10
CA ALA A 194 0.64 25.10 -4.88
C ALA A 194 1.93 25.34 -4.07
N PRO A 195 1.89 25.95 -2.88
CA PRO A 195 3.10 26.12 -2.03
C PRO A 195 3.72 24.78 -1.62
N LEU A 196 2.89 23.77 -1.31
CA LEU A 196 3.37 22.44 -0.94
C LEU A 196 3.98 21.72 -2.15
N ARG A 197 3.35 21.84 -3.33
CA ARG A 197 3.91 21.30 -4.58
C ARG A 197 5.27 21.90 -4.90
N ALA A 198 5.40 23.23 -4.77
CA ALA A 198 6.66 23.91 -4.99
C ALA A 198 7.74 23.45 -4.00
N LYS A 199 7.43 23.40 -2.70
CA LYS A 199 8.34 22.92 -1.64
C LYS A 199 8.81 21.49 -1.88
N ARG A 200 7.93 20.61 -2.36
CA ARG A 200 8.21 19.18 -2.61
C ARG A 200 8.65 18.86 -4.03
N LYS A 201 8.75 19.87 -4.90
CA LYS A 201 9.09 19.75 -6.33
C LYS A 201 8.19 18.72 -7.03
N LEU A 202 6.87 18.85 -6.84
CA LEU A 202 5.86 17.99 -7.44
C LEU A 202 5.24 18.68 -8.65
N MET A 203 5.01 17.92 -9.72
CA MET A 203 4.25 18.42 -10.88
C MET A 203 2.75 18.55 -10.55
N SER A 204 2.00 19.26 -11.38
CA SER A 204 0.55 19.37 -11.24
C SER A 204 -0.15 18.03 -11.51
N ASN A 205 -1.37 17.85 -10.94
CA ASN A 205 -2.18 16.64 -11.14
C ASN A 205 -2.44 16.36 -12.63
N ALA A 206 -2.90 17.36 -13.38
CA ALA A 206 -3.16 17.22 -14.81
C ALA A 206 -1.93 16.74 -15.59
N ARG A 207 -0.75 17.29 -15.29
CA ARG A 207 0.49 16.87 -15.94
C ARG A 207 0.88 15.47 -15.50
N ALA A 208 0.72 15.12 -14.22
CA ALA A 208 1.05 13.78 -13.71
C ALA A 208 0.21 12.69 -14.36
N LEU A 209 -1.11 12.89 -14.46
CA LEU A 209 -2.02 11.95 -15.12
C LEU A 209 -1.67 11.79 -16.62
N ARG A 210 -1.31 12.87 -17.29
CA ARG A 210 -0.91 12.80 -18.71
C ARG A 210 0.44 12.10 -18.87
N SER A 211 1.44 12.48 -18.06
CA SER A 211 2.80 11.98 -18.20
C SER A 211 2.98 10.55 -17.67
N ILE A 212 2.09 10.06 -16.81
CA ILE A 212 2.13 8.66 -16.39
C ILE A 212 1.65 7.73 -17.52
N HIS A 213 0.72 8.18 -18.37
CA HIS A 213 0.23 7.38 -19.49
C HIS A 213 1.03 7.63 -20.77
N PHE A 214 1.40 8.87 -21.06
CA PHE A 214 2.08 9.27 -22.28
C PHE A 214 3.28 10.16 -21.97
N PRO A 215 4.35 9.61 -21.36
CA PRO A 215 5.53 10.38 -21.01
C PRO A 215 6.36 10.72 -22.26
N SER A 216 6.97 11.90 -22.27
CA SER A 216 7.96 12.27 -23.29
C SER A 216 9.33 11.67 -23.04
N SER A 217 9.61 11.25 -21.81
CA SER A 217 10.84 10.58 -21.39
C SER A 217 10.58 9.68 -20.18
N MET A 218 11.44 8.68 -19.96
CA MET A 218 11.35 7.83 -18.77
C MET A 218 11.56 8.64 -17.48
N ALA A 219 12.37 9.70 -17.50
CA ALA A 219 12.52 10.63 -16.39
C ALA A 219 11.20 11.37 -16.06
N GLU A 220 10.48 11.82 -17.08
CA GLU A 220 9.17 12.45 -16.87
C GLU A 220 8.15 11.49 -16.27
N ARG A 221 8.13 10.23 -16.71
CA ARG A 221 7.32 9.16 -16.13
C ARG A 221 7.62 9.00 -14.62
N ASP A 222 8.91 9.00 -14.22
CA ASP A 222 9.32 8.85 -12.82
C ASP A 222 8.86 10.03 -11.95
N ILE A 223 8.93 11.25 -12.48
CA ILE A 223 8.42 12.45 -11.82
C ILE A 223 6.89 12.37 -11.65
N ALA A 224 6.17 11.90 -12.68
CA ALA A 224 4.73 11.69 -12.62
C ALA A 224 4.36 10.65 -11.58
N ARG A 225 5.04 9.49 -11.57
CA ARG A 225 4.83 8.42 -10.59
C ARG A 225 5.07 8.91 -9.17
N ARG A 226 6.16 9.67 -8.94
CA ARG A 226 6.44 10.27 -7.64
C ARG A 226 5.30 11.19 -7.17
N ARG A 227 4.73 11.98 -8.08
CA ARG A 227 3.60 12.86 -7.76
C ARG A 227 2.37 12.09 -7.31
N LEU A 228 1.98 11.04 -8.06
CA LEU A 228 0.82 10.22 -7.74
C LEU A 228 1.02 9.44 -6.44
N ALA A 229 2.19 8.83 -6.23
CA ALA A 229 2.52 8.14 -4.99
C ALA A 229 2.51 9.10 -3.78
N TYR A 230 3.02 10.33 -3.94
CA TYR A 230 2.96 11.33 -2.86
C TYR A 230 1.52 11.67 -2.48
N GLU A 231 0.63 11.81 -3.45
CA GLU A 231 -0.79 12.09 -3.20
C GLU A 231 -1.47 10.95 -2.46
N GLU A 232 -1.25 9.71 -2.89
CA GLU A 232 -1.81 8.52 -2.23
C GLU A 232 -1.34 8.43 -0.77
N CYS A 233 -0.03 8.61 -0.52
CA CYS A 233 0.51 8.65 0.83
C CYS A 233 -0.06 9.83 1.66
N LEU A 234 -0.26 11.00 1.04
CA LEU A 234 -0.84 12.15 1.71
C LEU A 234 -2.28 11.87 2.13
N TYR A 235 -3.09 11.30 1.26
CA TYR A 235 -4.48 10.92 1.58
C TYR A 235 -4.54 9.89 2.70
N LEU A 236 -3.67 8.89 2.67
CA LEU A 236 -3.59 7.90 3.74
C LEU A 236 -3.25 8.57 5.08
N GLN A 237 -2.26 9.46 5.11
CA GLN A 237 -1.87 10.19 6.33
C GLN A 237 -2.98 11.12 6.83
N LEU A 238 -3.68 11.81 5.92
CA LEU A 238 -4.82 12.65 6.29
C LEU A 238 -5.97 11.81 6.84
N ALA A 239 -6.29 10.68 6.20
CA ALA A 239 -7.35 9.79 6.67
C ALA A 239 -7.04 9.22 8.06
N LEU A 240 -5.78 8.83 8.31
CA LEU A 240 -5.34 8.38 9.64
C LEU A 240 -5.44 9.50 10.69
N ARG A 241 -5.05 10.73 10.34
CA ARG A 241 -5.18 11.87 11.25
C ARG A 241 -6.63 12.22 11.53
N LEU A 242 -7.46 12.32 10.51
CA LEU A 242 -8.89 12.59 10.67
C LEU A 242 -9.59 11.50 11.50
N ARG A 243 -9.19 10.25 11.33
CA ARG A 243 -9.71 9.15 12.15
C ARG A 243 -9.26 9.28 13.61
N ASN A 244 -8.01 9.63 13.86
CA ASN A 244 -7.51 9.85 15.22
C ASN A 244 -8.17 11.05 15.89
N ASP A 245 -8.38 12.14 15.14
CA ASP A 245 -9.00 13.36 15.67
C ASP A 245 -10.54 13.23 15.82
N GLY A 246 -11.21 12.46 14.94
CA GLY A 246 -12.67 12.29 14.95
C GLY A 246 -13.20 11.06 15.70
N GLY A 247 -12.39 10.00 15.81
CA GLY A 247 -12.78 8.74 16.47
C GLY A 247 -12.63 8.74 18.00
N LEU A 248 -11.99 9.77 18.56
CA LEU A 248 -11.73 9.92 19.99
C LEU A 248 -12.49 11.07 20.66
N VAL A 249 -13.44 11.70 19.93
CA VAL A 249 -14.19 12.86 20.43
C VAL A 249 -15.03 12.54 21.68
N ASP A 250 -15.40 11.26 21.86
CA ASP A 250 -16.20 10.83 23.03
C ASP A 250 -15.37 10.14 24.12
N VAL A 251 -14.03 10.01 23.95
CA VAL A 251 -13.15 9.43 24.97
C VAL A 251 -12.47 10.52 25.75
N VAL A 252 -12.83 10.67 27.01
CA VAL A 252 -12.06 11.53 27.93
C VAL A 252 -10.76 10.79 28.25
N PRO A 253 -9.59 11.36 27.88
CA PRO A 253 -8.33 10.73 28.22
C PRO A 253 -8.20 10.59 29.73
N TYR A 254 -7.62 9.49 30.16
CA TYR A 254 -7.32 9.27 31.58
C TYR A 254 -5.91 9.79 31.86
N ALA A 255 -5.77 10.77 32.75
CA ALA A 255 -4.47 11.23 33.20
C ALA A 255 -3.91 10.28 34.25
N HIS A 256 -2.85 9.58 33.93
CA HIS A 256 -2.17 8.66 34.84
C HIS A 256 -1.17 9.39 35.73
N THR A 257 -0.84 8.77 36.86
CA THR A 257 0.19 9.25 37.78
C THR A 257 1.18 8.12 38.07
N ALA A 258 2.46 8.41 38.01
CA ALA A 258 3.50 7.46 38.43
C ALA A 258 3.58 7.44 39.96
N GLY A 259 3.77 6.24 40.54
CA GLY A 259 3.76 6.05 41.99
C GLY A 259 4.67 4.93 42.46
N GLU A 260 4.23 4.23 43.51
CA GLU A 260 5.02 3.23 44.22
C GLU A 260 5.27 1.95 43.39
N HIS A 261 4.27 1.49 42.63
CA HIS A 261 4.43 0.31 41.79
C HIS A 261 5.50 0.48 40.73
N LEU A 262 5.58 1.66 40.10
CA LEU A 262 6.64 1.96 39.14
C LEU A 262 8.02 1.94 39.80
N GLY A 263 8.14 2.55 41.00
CA GLY A 263 9.38 2.55 41.75
C GLY A 263 9.82 1.15 42.13
N ALA A 264 8.90 0.33 42.69
CA ALA A 264 9.14 -1.05 43.06
C ALA A 264 9.47 -1.93 41.83
N LEU A 265 8.78 -1.74 40.72
CA LEU A 265 9.07 -2.47 39.48
C LEU A 265 10.48 -2.19 38.95
N LYS A 266 10.89 -0.89 38.92
CA LYS A 266 12.25 -0.55 38.50
C LYS A 266 13.33 -1.14 39.37
N GLN A 267 13.06 -1.32 40.67
CA GLN A 267 13.96 -2.03 41.63
C GLN A 267 13.95 -3.55 41.41
N ALA A 268 12.80 -4.14 41.02
CA ALA A 268 12.67 -5.58 40.78
C ALA A 268 13.31 -6.01 39.45
N LEU A 269 13.55 -5.10 38.53
CA LEU A 269 14.23 -5.42 37.26
C LEU A 269 15.65 -5.92 37.54
N PRO A 270 16.11 -7.03 36.90
CA PRO A 270 17.47 -7.55 37.07
C PRO A 270 18.55 -6.72 36.38
N PHE A 271 18.19 -5.61 35.80
CA PHE A 271 19.06 -4.65 35.06
C PHE A 271 18.47 -3.23 35.12
N SER A 272 19.29 -2.22 34.93
CA SER A 272 18.82 -0.86 34.70
C SER A 272 18.39 -0.70 33.25
N LEU A 273 17.35 0.11 33.01
CA LEU A 273 16.97 0.49 31.64
C LEU A 273 18.14 1.20 30.95
N SER A 274 18.36 0.93 29.67
CA SER A 274 19.31 1.71 28.86
C SER A 274 18.77 3.13 28.63
N ASP A 275 19.65 4.04 28.22
CA ASP A 275 19.27 5.43 27.92
C ASP A 275 18.14 5.50 26.87
N GLU A 276 18.18 4.64 25.86
CA GLU A 276 17.15 4.55 24.81
C GLU A 276 15.83 3.98 25.35
N GLN A 277 15.88 2.98 26.23
CA GLN A 277 14.68 2.41 26.88
C GLN A 277 14.06 3.42 27.85
N GLU A 278 14.88 4.13 28.62
CA GLU A 278 14.41 5.17 29.52
C GLU A 278 13.78 6.33 28.75
N ALA A 279 14.41 6.79 27.66
CA ALA A 279 13.85 7.82 26.78
C ALA A 279 12.50 7.39 26.19
N ALA A 280 12.40 6.16 25.70
CA ALA A 280 11.13 5.63 25.18
C ALA A 280 10.07 5.50 26.27
N PHE A 281 10.45 5.13 27.49
CA PHE A 281 9.54 5.09 28.63
C PHE A 281 9.08 6.52 29.05
N GLN A 282 9.97 7.50 29.07
CA GLN A 282 9.62 8.89 29.37
C GLN A 282 8.63 9.46 28.36
N ASP A 283 8.77 9.13 27.09
CA ASP A 283 7.80 9.50 26.07
C ASP A 283 6.42 8.87 26.34
N ILE A 284 6.37 7.59 26.72
CA ILE A 284 5.13 6.89 27.08
C ILE A 284 4.52 7.52 28.34
N LEU A 285 5.33 7.76 29.37
CA LEU A 285 4.90 8.37 30.62
C LEU A 285 4.30 9.77 30.37
N HIS A 286 4.95 10.59 29.55
CA HIS A 286 4.44 11.88 29.16
C HIS A 286 3.05 11.78 28.52
N ASP A 287 2.89 10.90 27.52
CA ASP A 287 1.61 10.69 26.84
C ASP A 287 0.52 10.16 27.79
N MET A 288 0.87 9.30 28.74
CA MET A 288 -0.08 8.75 29.73
C MET A 288 -0.51 9.81 30.76
N CYS A 289 0.38 10.71 31.14
CA CYS A 289 0.15 11.71 32.20
C CYS A 289 -0.45 13.03 31.67
N ASP A 290 -0.33 13.34 30.36
CA ASP A 290 -0.76 14.61 29.77
C ASP A 290 -2.28 14.85 29.88
N GLY A 291 -3.09 13.77 29.95
CA GLY A 291 -4.57 13.87 30.09
C GLY A 291 -5.29 14.60 28.94
N GLY A 292 -4.57 15.20 28.01
CA GLY A 292 -5.13 15.93 26.87
C GLY A 292 -5.46 15.06 25.66
N ARG A 293 -4.83 13.87 25.56
CA ARG A 293 -4.99 12.94 24.43
C ARG A 293 -4.91 11.48 24.87
N VAL A 294 -5.61 10.62 24.15
CA VAL A 294 -5.44 9.17 24.32
C VAL A 294 -4.12 8.77 23.64
N MET A 295 -3.26 8.10 24.39
CA MET A 295 -2.00 7.59 23.86
C MET A 295 -2.25 6.49 22.81
N ASN A 296 -1.66 6.66 21.64
CA ASN A 296 -1.57 5.64 20.59
C ASN A 296 -0.13 5.62 20.08
N ARG A 297 0.72 4.80 20.71
CA ARG A 297 2.17 4.80 20.49
C ARG A 297 2.66 3.45 20.02
N LEU A 298 3.51 3.46 18.99
CA LEU A 298 4.21 2.29 18.50
C LEU A 298 5.63 2.25 19.07
N LEU A 299 5.92 1.21 19.88
CA LEU A 299 7.26 0.94 20.39
C LEU A 299 8.01 0.02 19.43
N LEU A 300 8.99 0.58 18.71
CA LEU A 300 9.84 -0.14 17.76
C LEU A 300 11.17 -0.54 18.39
N GLY A 301 11.66 -1.71 18.02
CA GLY A 301 12.98 -2.21 18.43
C GLY A 301 13.19 -3.64 17.96
N ASP A 302 14.42 -4.07 17.81
CA ASP A 302 14.78 -5.41 17.40
C ASP A 302 14.42 -6.47 18.49
N VAL A 303 14.52 -7.74 18.13
CA VAL A 303 14.33 -8.83 19.10
C VAL A 303 15.42 -8.75 20.17
N GLY A 304 15.02 -8.78 21.44
CA GLY A 304 15.97 -8.70 22.55
C GLY A 304 16.31 -7.29 23.06
N THR A 305 15.80 -6.22 22.45
CA THR A 305 16.04 -4.82 22.89
C THR A 305 15.30 -4.43 24.18
N GLY A 306 14.62 -5.37 24.83
CA GLY A 306 13.95 -5.13 26.12
C GLY A 306 12.65 -4.35 26.06
N LYS A 307 11.94 -4.33 24.93
CA LYS A 307 10.58 -3.72 24.79
C LYS A 307 9.62 -4.12 25.91
N THR A 308 9.71 -5.36 26.37
CA THR A 308 8.90 -5.92 27.47
C THR A 308 9.12 -5.16 28.79
N ALA A 309 10.35 -4.73 29.09
CA ALA A 309 10.64 -3.97 30.31
C ALA A 309 10.02 -2.56 30.26
N VAL A 310 10.10 -1.90 29.10
CA VAL A 310 9.46 -0.59 28.87
C VAL A 310 7.94 -0.71 29.00
N ALA A 311 7.34 -1.74 28.41
CA ALA A 311 5.91 -2.04 28.54
C ALA A 311 5.52 -2.32 29.99
N ALA A 312 6.32 -3.11 30.75
CA ALA A 312 6.07 -3.38 32.16
C ALA A 312 6.04 -2.08 33.00
N CYS A 313 6.92 -1.13 32.73
CA CYS A 313 6.88 0.20 33.36
C CYS A 313 5.56 0.94 33.10
N ALA A 314 5.04 0.87 31.86
CA ALA A 314 3.74 1.45 31.54
C ALA A 314 2.57 0.75 32.27
N LEU A 315 2.62 -0.59 32.43
CA LEU A 315 1.65 -1.34 33.23
C LEU A 315 1.64 -0.89 34.69
N ALA A 316 2.83 -0.64 35.27
CA ALA A 316 2.95 -0.14 36.62
C ALA A 316 2.34 1.27 36.80
N VAL A 317 2.50 2.15 35.83
CA VAL A 317 1.86 3.49 35.84
C VAL A 317 0.33 3.38 35.79
N ALA A 318 -0.22 2.42 35.03
CA ALA A 318 -1.66 2.18 35.03
C ALA A 318 -2.16 1.69 36.39
N ALA A 319 -1.43 0.75 37.04
CA ALA A 319 -1.75 0.26 38.41
C ALA A 319 -1.62 1.37 39.46
N ASP A 320 -0.56 2.19 39.41
CA ASP A 320 -0.38 3.36 40.29
C ASP A 320 -1.57 4.34 40.24
N SER A 321 -2.24 4.37 39.10
CA SER A 321 -3.42 5.22 38.87
C SER A 321 -4.74 4.57 39.31
N GLY A 322 -4.70 3.37 39.91
CA GLY A 322 -5.88 2.58 40.30
C GLY A 322 -6.69 2.10 39.10
N THR A 323 -6.06 1.94 37.94
CA THR A 323 -6.67 1.45 36.70
C THR A 323 -6.11 0.10 36.27
N GLN A 324 -6.77 -0.52 35.34
CA GLN A 324 -6.43 -1.85 34.84
C GLN A 324 -5.74 -1.77 33.48
N ALA A 325 -4.84 -2.71 33.23
CA ALA A 325 -4.16 -2.86 31.96
C ALA A 325 -4.37 -4.26 31.35
N CYS A 326 -4.34 -4.32 30.02
CA CYS A 326 -4.41 -5.57 29.27
C CYS A 326 -3.21 -5.71 28.34
N VAL A 327 -2.59 -6.89 28.35
CA VAL A 327 -1.50 -7.25 27.44
C VAL A 327 -1.96 -8.37 26.51
N MET A 328 -1.97 -8.08 25.21
CA MET A 328 -2.40 -9.01 24.18
C MET A 328 -1.24 -9.57 23.40
N ALA A 329 -1.20 -10.88 23.23
CA ALA A 329 -0.27 -11.57 22.35
C ALA A 329 -1.03 -12.43 21.31
N PRO A 330 -0.48 -12.66 20.11
CA PRO A 330 -1.19 -13.33 19.01
C PRO A 330 -1.48 -14.82 19.28
N THR A 331 -0.69 -15.46 20.15
CA THR A 331 -0.86 -16.88 20.47
C THR A 331 -0.81 -17.11 21.97
N GLY A 332 -1.46 -18.20 22.44
CA GLY A 332 -1.44 -18.58 23.86
C GLY A 332 -0.02 -18.87 24.38
N VAL A 333 0.88 -19.37 23.54
CA VAL A 333 2.28 -19.60 23.89
C VAL A 333 3.00 -18.29 24.17
N LEU A 334 2.84 -17.30 23.29
CA LEU A 334 3.45 -15.97 23.47
C LEU A 334 2.85 -15.23 24.66
N ALA A 335 1.52 -15.30 24.85
CA ALA A 335 0.86 -14.72 26.01
C ALA A 335 1.41 -15.31 27.32
N ARG A 336 1.59 -16.63 27.38
CA ARG A 336 2.19 -17.32 28.53
C ARG A 336 3.66 -16.91 28.74
N GLN A 337 4.47 -16.89 27.67
CA GLN A 337 5.87 -16.45 27.77
C GLN A 337 5.99 -15.00 28.27
N TYR A 338 5.07 -14.14 27.86
CA TYR A 338 5.02 -12.75 28.32
C TYR A 338 4.65 -12.70 29.81
N ALA A 339 3.61 -13.42 30.22
CA ALA A 339 3.18 -13.52 31.60
C ALA A 339 4.26 -14.15 32.50
N ASP A 340 4.92 -15.23 32.08
CA ASP A 340 5.97 -15.93 32.86
C ASP A 340 7.21 -15.04 33.08
N LYS A 341 7.54 -14.16 32.13
CA LYS A 341 8.67 -13.22 32.26
C LYS A 341 8.31 -12.00 33.10
N THR A 342 7.12 -11.44 32.89
CA THR A 342 6.74 -10.13 33.45
C THR A 342 5.97 -10.29 34.77
N GLY A 343 5.13 -11.31 34.91
CA GLY A 343 4.28 -11.53 36.06
C GLY A 343 5.03 -11.57 37.39
N PRO A 344 6.16 -12.31 37.54
CA PRO A 344 6.95 -12.31 38.79
C PRO A 344 7.44 -10.88 39.15
N LEU A 345 7.81 -10.06 38.19
CA LEU A 345 8.25 -8.67 38.43
C LEU A 345 7.07 -7.79 38.86
N LEU A 346 5.89 -7.98 38.27
CA LEU A 346 4.66 -7.29 38.67
C LEU A 346 4.28 -7.66 40.08
N SER A 347 4.35 -8.96 40.45
CA SER A 347 4.05 -9.42 41.81
C SER A 347 5.03 -8.85 42.84
N GLN A 348 6.34 -8.77 42.52
CA GLN A 348 7.34 -8.14 43.41
C GLN A 348 7.06 -6.63 43.58
N ALA A 349 6.48 -5.99 42.59
CA ALA A 349 6.06 -4.61 42.65
C ALA A 349 4.67 -4.40 43.28
N GLY A 350 4.06 -5.46 43.84
CA GLY A 350 2.77 -5.39 44.53
C GLY A 350 1.54 -5.38 43.62
N MET A 351 1.70 -5.70 42.36
CA MET A 351 0.60 -5.75 41.38
C MET A 351 0.04 -7.17 41.22
N SER A 352 -1.28 -7.26 41.08
CA SER A 352 -2.01 -8.48 40.75
C SER A 352 -2.11 -8.72 39.25
N TRP A 353 -1.94 -9.95 38.80
CA TRP A 353 -2.05 -10.29 37.40
C TRP A 353 -2.64 -11.68 37.15
N ALA A 354 -3.21 -11.90 35.99
CA ALA A 354 -3.71 -13.20 35.55
C ALA A 354 -3.45 -13.43 34.05
N LEU A 355 -3.53 -14.71 33.61
CA LEU A 355 -3.41 -15.10 32.20
C LEU A 355 -4.72 -15.73 31.72
N LEU A 356 -5.34 -15.14 30.73
CA LEU A 356 -6.56 -15.63 30.07
C LEU A 356 -6.28 -16.08 28.65
N THR A 357 -6.43 -17.37 28.39
CA THR A 357 -6.28 -17.97 27.07
C THR A 357 -7.47 -18.90 26.76
N GLY A 358 -7.53 -19.39 25.53
CA GLY A 358 -8.54 -20.40 25.16
C GLY A 358 -8.45 -21.70 25.97
N ALA A 359 -7.28 -22.00 26.54
CA ALA A 359 -7.03 -23.19 27.37
C ALA A 359 -7.29 -22.98 28.89
N THR A 360 -7.64 -21.78 29.33
CA THR A 360 -7.92 -21.47 30.73
C THR A 360 -9.18 -22.23 31.21
N PRO A 361 -9.14 -23.02 32.30
CA PRO A 361 -10.29 -23.76 32.82
C PRO A 361 -11.46 -22.82 33.15
N ALA A 362 -12.69 -23.34 33.05
CA ALA A 362 -13.91 -22.55 33.26
C ALA A 362 -13.96 -21.86 34.62
N ALA A 363 -13.68 -22.63 35.73
CA ALA A 363 -13.68 -22.09 37.08
C ALA A 363 -12.64 -20.98 37.30
N GLU A 364 -11.46 -21.10 36.67
CA GLU A 364 -10.42 -20.08 36.75
C GLU A 364 -10.81 -18.84 35.94
N ARG A 365 -11.44 -19.06 34.78
CA ARG A 365 -11.95 -17.99 33.93
C ARG A 365 -13.00 -17.16 34.69
N GLU A 366 -13.96 -17.79 35.34
CA GLU A 366 -14.97 -17.10 36.15
C GLU A 366 -14.35 -16.28 37.28
N ARG A 367 -13.33 -16.82 37.93
CA ARG A 367 -12.58 -16.07 38.96
C ARG A 367 -11.87 -14.85 38.39
N ILE A 368 -11.20 -14.98 37.23
CA ILE A 368 -10.53 -13.86 36.57
C ILE A 368 -11.54 -12.80 36.17
N HIS A 369 -12.71 -13.18 35.64
CA HIS A 369 -13.76 -12.24 35.29
C HIS A 369 -14.25 -11.46 36.49
N ALA A 370 -14.54 -12.14 37.61
CA ALA A 370 -14.97 -11.50 38.88
C ALA A 370 -13.92 -10.51 39.40
N GLN A 371 -12.63 -10.87 39.35
CA GLN A 371 -11.54 -9.99 39.77
C GLN A 371 -11.34 -8.77 38.80
N LEU A 372 -11.61 -8.93 37.53
CA LEU A 372 -11.61 -7.80 36.59
C LEU A 372 -12.76 -6.84 36.86
N GLU A 373 -13.96 -7.35 37.06
CA GLU A 373 -15.16 -6.55 37.34
C GLU A 373 -15.09 -5.86 38.69
N SER A 374 -14.50 -6.49 39.73
CA SER A 374 -14.26 -5.86 41.02
C SER A 374 -13.15 -4.83 41.01
N GLY A 375 -12.20 -4.94 40.05
CA GLY A 375 -11.00 -4.11 39.97
C GLY A 375 -9.87 -4.60 40.87
N GLU A 376 -9.93 -5.85 41.38
CA GLU A 376 -8.87 -6.48 42.17
C GLU A 376 -7.68 -6.93 41.29
N LEU A 377 -7.88 -7.08 39.98
CA LEU A 377 -6.85 -7.49 39.06
C LEU A 377 -6.31 -6.27 38.31
N ASP A 378 -5.01 -5.98 38.42
CA ASP A 378 -4.37 -4.84 37.81
C ASP A 378 -4.00 -5.13 36.35
N VAL A 379 -3.49 -6.34 36.05
CA VAL A 379 -2.97 -6.67 34.70
C VAL A 379 -3.52 -8.00 34.21
N LEU A 380 -4.15 -7.99 33.04
CA LEU A 380 -4.58 -9.21 32.35
C LEU A 380 -3.68 -9.49 31.15
N PHE A 381 -3.02 -10.64 31.14
CA PHE A 381 -2.35 -11.17 29.95
C PHE A 381 -3.30 -12.08 29.19
N GLY A 382 -3.27 -12.04 27.85
CA GLY A 382 -4.09 -12.98 27.09
C GLY A 382 -3.90 -12.91 25.59
N THR A 383 -4.77 -13.65 24.90
CA THR A 383 -4.90 -13.61 23.44
C THR A 383 -6.15 -12.81 23.06
N HIS A 384 -6.59 -12.93 21.81
CA HIS A 384 -7.88 -12.35 21.38
C HIS A 384 -9.08 -12.77 22.25
N ALA A 385 -8.94 -13.80 23.10
CA ALA A 385 -9.97 -14.20 24.07
C ALA A 385 -10.31 -13.07 25.07
N VAL A 386 -9.39 -12.14 25.34
CA VAL A 386 -9.63 -10.97 26.20
C VAL A 386 -10.59 -9.95 25.58
N LEU A 387 -10.84 -10.04 24.26
CA LEU A 387 -11.78 -9.19 23.53
C LEU A 387 -13.20 -9.78 23.46
N SER A 388 -13.45 -10.95 24.07
CA SER A 388 -14.78 -11.56 24.06
C SER A 388 -15.77 -10.74 24.89
N ASP A 389 -17.06 -10.78 24.50
CA ASP A 389 -18.13 -10.00 25.14
C ASP A 389 -18.31 -10.29 26.64
N ASN A 390 -17.79 -11.41 27.11
CA ASN A 390 -17.87 -11.83 28.50
C ASN A 390 -16.75 -11.29 29.39
N VAL A 391 -15.76 -10.53 28.84
CA VAL A 391 -14.68 -9.96 29.64
C VAL A 391 -14.97 -8.48 29.89
N ALA A 392 -15.36 -8.15 31.10
CA ALA A 392 -15.61 -6.78 31.54
C ALA A 392 -14.51 -6.31 32.49
N PHE A 393 -13.95 -5.12 32.20
CA PHE A 393 -13.00 -4.45 33.08
C PHE A 393 -13.74 -3.34 33.84
N LYS A 394 -13.41 -3.15 35.11
CA LYS A 394 -13.93 -2.02 35.88
C LYS A 394 -13.40 -0.68 35.38
N HIS A 395 -12.09 -0.60 35.13
CA HIS A 395 -11.41 0.63 34.70
C HIS A 395 -10.20 0.31 33.80
N LEU A 396 -10.43 -0.19 32.57
CA LEU A 396 -9.35 -0.42 31.63
C LEU A 396 -8.83 0.91 31.07
N SER A 397 -7.54 1.22 31.28
CA SER A 397 -6.90 2.46 30.80
C SER A 397 -5.75 2.23 29.84
N LEU A 398 -5.10 1.06 29.86
CA LEU A 398 -3.95 0.74 29.02
C LEU A 398 -4.12 -0.61 28.33
N VAL A 399 -3.89 -0.66 27.03
CA VAL A 399 -3.80 -1.90 26.26
C VAL A 399 -2.45 -1.95 25.56
N VAL A 400 -1.70 -3.00 25.82
CA VAL A 400 -0.43 -3.31 25.17
C VAL A 400 -0.65 -4.46 24.18
N ILE A 401 -0.30 -4.26 22.92
CA ILE A 401 -0.42 -5.28 21.86
C ILE A 401 0.99 -5.67 21.41
N ASP A 402 1.39 -6.89 21.69
CA ASP A 402 2.67 -7.43 21.22
C ASP A 402 2.51 -8.10 19.86
N GLU A 403 3.53 -7.98 18.99
CA GLU A 403 3.53 -8.57 17.63
C GLU A 403 2.29 -8.15 16.80
N GLN A 404 1.94 -6.88 16.81
CA GLN A 404 0.74 -6.31 16.17
C GLN A 404 0.51 -6.79 14.73
N HIS A 405 1.59 -7.00 13.95
CA HIS A 405 1.50 -7.45 12.56
C HIS A 405 0.86 -8.84 12.38
N ARG A 406 0.76 -9.65 13.44
CA ARG A 406 0.12 -10.98 13.43
C ARG A 406 -1.37 -10.92 13.76
N PHE A 407 -1.87 -9.77 14.19
CA PHE A 407 -3.29 -9.54 14.38
C PHE A 407 -3.92 -9.03 13.09
N GLY A 408 -5.08 -9.58 12.69
CA GLY A 408 -5.89 -9.03 11.61
C GLY A 408 -6.49 -7.66 11.99
N VAL A 409 -7.17 -7.01 11.06
CA VAL A 409 -7.73 -5.65 11.23
C VAL A 409 -8.79 -5.57 12.34
N GLY A 410 -9.49 -6.68 12.64
CA GLY A 410 -10.57 -6.76 13.62
C GLY A 410 -10.19 -6.43 15.07
N PRO A 411 -9.13 -7.03 15.63
CA PRO A 411 -8.75 -6.80 17.04
C PRO A 411 -8.36 -5.35 17.36
N VAL A 412 -7.73 -4.65 16.40
CA VAL A 412 -7.30 -3.25 16.59
C VAL A 412 -8.51 -2.30 16.64
N SER A 413 -9.56 -2.58 15.87
CA SER A 413 -10.81 -1.81 15.90
C SER A 413 -11.60 -2.04 17.21
N TYR A 414 -11.54 -3.25 17.76
CA TYR A 414 -12.27 -3.64 18.97
C TYR A 414 -11.72 -2.99 20.25
N THR A 415 -10.40 -2.80 20.34
CA THR A 415 -9.79 -2.11 21.48
C THR A 415 -10.20 -0.65 21.58
N HIS A 416 -10.46 0.01 20.45
CA HIS A 416 -11.01 1.36 20.43
C HIS A 416 -12.50 1.42 20.79
N LEU A 417 -13.31 0.41 20.42
CA LEU A 417 -14.74 0.39 20.68
C LEU A 417 -15.08 0.09 22.15
N ARG A 418 -14.35 -0.80 22.83
CA ARG A 418 -14.65 -1.18 24.23
C ARG A 418 -14.23 -0.16 25.28
N ALA A 419 -13.24 0.65 25.02
CA ALA A 419 -12.96 1.81 25.89
C ALA A 419 -14.18 2.77 25.95
N HIS A 420 -15.09 2.69 24.97
CA HIS A 420 -16.34 3.44 24.92
C HIS A 420 -17.51 2.78 25.67
N GLU A 421 -17.57 1.43 25.72
CA GLU A 421 -18.74 0.71 26.27
C GLU A 421 -18.73 0.65 27.79
N THR A 422 -17.57 0.65 28.44
CA THR A 422 -17.47 0.65 29.91
C THR A 422 -18.08 1.88 30.59
N ARG A 423 -18.43 2.93 29.82
CA ARG A 423 -19.11 4.14 30.34
C ARG A 423 -20.61 4.22 30.08
N ARG A 424 -21.22 3.27 29.38
CA ARG A 424 -22.67 3.31 29.07
C ARG A 424 -23.56 2.61 30.12
N HIS A 425 -22.98 2.08 31.18
CA HIS A 425 -23.72 1.41 32.26
C HIS A 425 -23.54 2.07 33.64
N LEU A 426 -23.44 3.42 33.65
CA LEU A 426 -23.63 4.23 34.88
C LEU A 426 -24.77 5.20 34.67
#